data_9e29b8d9fffc2f0f55d07290938952c3
#
_entry.id   9e29b8d9fffc2f0f55d07290938952c3
#
_cell.length_a   1.000
_cell.length_b   1.000
_cell.length_c   1.000
_cell.angle_alpha   90.00
_cell.angle_beta   90.00
_cell.angle_gamma   90.00
#
_symmetry.space_group_name_H-M   'P 1'
#
loop_
_entity.id
_entity.type
_entity.pdbx_description
1 polymer ?
#
loop_
_entity_poly.entity_id
_entity_poly.type
_entity_poly.pdbx_seq_one_letter_code
_entity_poly.pdbx_strand_id
1 'polypeptide(L)'
;MLKKNLLTNELIDEKWWISPLLVLLGLLSFVAYSTWAAWQGEYFWWSAGNEGFGGYLSPFYSPTVYIDPSKPGVPPMYHSLFGSWPDWLSWLPGQSPAWLILIFPLSFRFTCYYYRKAYYRAFSLNPPACAVHPIKGLPSKVSAITNGNINAFNSGKRYDGETGLLLFQNIHRYAMYFAVIFIFILSYDAFLAFFNDGRFGVGVETLILTINPILLGCYTFGCHSIRHLIGGNLDCFSCSVYHDKVSHSNWKIVTFLNRRHQLFAWLSLVWVGFSDVYVRLVSMGIINDINTWGI
;
A
#
# COMPACT_ATOMS: atom_id res chain seq x y z
N MET A 1 -13.48 -30.13 20.58
CA MET A 1 -13.65 -28.86 19.85
C MET A 1 -14.15 -27.68 20.72
N LEU A 2 -14.96 -27.91 21.76
CA LEU A 2 -15.51 -26.83 22.62
C LEU A 2 -14.49 -26.10 23.52
N LYS A 3 -13.42 -26.77 23.99
CA LYS A 3 -12.40 -26.13 24.87
C LYS A 3 -11.53 -25.07 24.21
N LYS A 4 -11.35 -25.12 22.89
CA LYS A 4 -10.51 -24.13 22.16
C LYS A 4 -11.21 -22.80 21.95
N ASN A 5 -12.54 -22.78 21.97
CA ASN A 5 -13.35 -21.56 21.77
C ASN A 5 -13.50 -20.74 23.05
N LEU A 6 -13.41 -21.37 24.23
CA LEU A 6 -13.52 -20.67 25.51
C LEU A 6 -12.25 -19.84 25.81
N LEU A 7 -11.06 -20.36 25.55
CA LEU A 7 -9.80 -19.63 25.76
C LEU A 7 -9.62 -18.45 24.78
N THR A 8 -10.12 -18.58 23.54
CA THR A 8 -10.11 -17.47 22.58
C THR A 8 -11.09 -16.37 22.92
N ASN A 9 -12.22 -16.68 23.53
CA ASN A 9 -13.21 -15.67 23.94
C ASN A 9 -12.73 -14.85 25.15
N GLU A 10 -12.10 -15.48 26.15
CA GLU A 10 -11.52 -14.78 27.30
C GLU A 10 -10.40 -13.82 26.89
N LEU A 11 -9.51 -14.25 25.97
CA LEU A 11 -8.44 -13.39 25.44
C LEU A 11 -8.98 -12.23 24.57
N ILE A 12 -10.12 -12.40 23.92
CA ILE A 12 -10.77 -11.35 23.14
C ILE A 12 -11.42 -10.31 24.06
N ASP A 13 -12.01 -10.72 25.18
CA ASP A 13 -12.71 -9.83 26.09
C ASP A 13 -11.78 -8.91 26.90
N GLU A 14 -10.62 -9.42 27.33
CA GLU A 14 -9.71 -8.62 28.18
C GLU A 14 -8.71 -7.76 27.39
N LYS A 15 -8.26 -8.19 26.21
CA LYS A 15 -7.18 -7.56 25.46
C LYS A 15 -7.54 -7.18 24.02
N TRP A 16 -8.81 -7.01 23.72
CA TRP A 16 -9.28 -6.68 22.37
C TRP A 16 -8.68 -5.38 21.80
N TRP A 17 -8.28 -4.47 22.65
CA TRP A 17 -7.71 -3.16 22.29
C TRP A 17 -6.27 -3.24 21.78
N ILE A 18 -5.53 -4.32 22.09
CA ILE A 18 -4.11 -4.48 21.66
C ILE A 18 -4.00 -4.47 20.13
N SER A 19 -4.85 -5.22 19.45
CA SER A 19 -4.80 -5.28 17.98
C SER A 19 -5.09 -3.92 17.32
N PRO A 20 -6.15 -3.18 17.65
CA PRO A 20 -6.34 -1.81 17.18
C PRO A 20 -5.19 -0.86 17.51
N LEU A 21 -4.61 -0.98 18.72
CA LEU A 21 -3.49 -0.13 19.13
C LEU A 21 -2.23 -0.40 18.29
N LEU A 22 -1.87 -1.66 18.05
CA LEU A 22 -0.73 -2.02 17.20
C LEU A 22 -0.93 -1.52 15.76
N VAL A 23 -2.14 -1.64 15.23
CA VAL A 23 -2.50 -1.09 13.92
C VAL A 23 -2.34 0.43 13.90
N LEU A 24 -2.80 1.13 14.93
CA LEU A 24 -2.66 2.58 15.06
C LEU A 24 -1.19 3.00 15.08
N LEU A 25 -0.39 2.36 15.93
CA LEU A 25 1.05 2.65 16.03
C LEU A 25 1.77 2.37 14.70
N GLY A 26 1.49 1.25 14.05
CA GLY A 26 2.07 0.91 12.76
C GLY A 26 1.70 1.90 11.65
N LEU A 27 0.45 2.34 11.59
CA LEU A 27 0.01 3.34 10.63
C LEU A 27 0.63 4.72 10.90
N LEU A 28 0.64 5.16 12.16
CA LEU A 28 1.24 6.45 12.53
C LEU A 28 2.74 6.46 12.27
N SER A 29 3.46 5.38 12.60
CA SER A 29 4.88 5.26 12.31
C SER A 29 5.16 5.33 10.81
N PHE A 30 4.36 4.62 10.00
CA PHE A 30 4.51 4.66 8.55
C PHE A 30 4.21 6.06 7.98
N VAL A 31 3.13 6.70 8.43
CA VAL A 31 2.78 8.07 7.99
C VAL A 31 3.85 9.07 8.39
N ALA A 32 4.33 9.02 9.63
CA ALA A 32 5.39 9.90 10.09
C ALA A 32 6.67 9.72 9.26
N TYR A 33 7.09 8.46 9.05
CA TYR A 33 8.25 8.14 8.25
C TYR A 33 8.09 8.59 6.78
N SER A 34 7.00 8.21 6.13
CA SER A 34 6.79 8.52 4.71
C SER A 34 6.65 10.02 4.44
N THR A 35 6.05 10.77 5.38
CA THR A 35 5.98 12.23 5.32
C THR A 35 7.36 12.85 5.46
N TRP A 36 8.13 12.39 6.45
CA TRP A 36 9.51 12.84 6.62
C TRP A 36 10.37 12.53 5.37
N ALA A 37 10.29 11.30 4.87
CA ALA A 37 11.01 10.90 3.67
C ALA A 37 10.62 11.73 2.44
N ALA A 38 9.31 11.96 2.24
CA ALA A 38 8.82 12.80 1.15
C ALA A 38 9.27 14.25 1.26
N TRP A 39 9.54 14.75 2.47
CA TRP A 39 10.01 16.12 2.70
C TRP A 39 11.47 16.34 2.32
N GLN A 40 12.31 15.30 2.42
CA GLN A 40 13.76 15.45 2.27
C GLN A 40 14.16 15.87 0.85
N GLY A 41 13.63 15.23 -0.20
CA GLY A 41 14.03 15.47 -1.58
C GLY A 41 15.49 15.10 -1.88
N GLU A 42 16.13 14.29 -1.01
CA GLU A 42 17.54 13.97 -1.01
C GLU A 42 17.76 12.49 -0.69
N TYR A 43 18.93 11.93 -1.06
CA TYR A 43 19.37 10.57 -0.75
C TYR A 43 18.37 9.47 -1.16
N PHE A 44 17.66 9.68 -2.26
CA PHE A 44 16.69 8.73 -2.77
C PHE A 44 17.20 7.90 -3.95
N TRP A 45 18.45 8.09 -4.33
CA TRP A 45 19.11 7.34 -5.39
C TRP A 45 20.57 7.05 -5.05
N TRP A 46 21.06 5.89 -5.50
CA TRP A 46 22.44 5.47 -5.37
C TRP A 46 22.93 4.84 -6.67
N SER A 47 24.09 5.27 -7.17
CA SER A 47 24.69 4.82 -8.41
C SER A 47 26.12 4.30 -8.26
N ALA A 48 26.57 4.01 -7.05
CA ALA A 48 27.96 3.62 -6.76
C ALA A 48 29.03 4.62 -7.25
N GLY A 49 28.68 5.91 -7.30
CA GLY A 49 29.57 6.96 -7.77
C GLY A 49 29.63 7.12 -9.28
N ASN A 50 28.92 6.29 -10.04
CA ASN A 50 28.76 6.40 -11.49
C ASN A 50 27.49 7.13 -11.84
N GLU A 51 27.52 8.00 -12.83
CA GLU A 51 26.32 8.69 -13.34
C GLU A 51 25.63 7.90 -14.48
N GLY A 52 26.06 6.65 -14.71
CA GLY A 52 25.62 5.81 -15.81
C GLY A 52 24.25 5.18 -15.61
N PHE A 53 23.93 4.21 -16.47
CA PHE A 53 22.68 3.49 -16.48
C PHE A 53 22.57 2.54 -15.28
N GLY A 54 21.42 2.58 -14.56
CA GLY A 54 21.13 1.71 -13.43
C GLY A 54 21.22 2.43 -12.08
N GLY A 55 21.45 1.64 -11.04
CA GLY A 55 21.48 2.11 -9.65
C GLY A 55 20.18 1.84 -8.89
N TYR A 56 20.13 2.29 -7.65
CA TYR A 56 19.02 2.04 -6.73
C TYR A 56 18.18 3.29 -6.55
N LEU A 57 16.92 3.23 -7.03
CA LEU A 57 15.96 4.31 -6.87
C LEU A 57 14.93 3.95 -5.79
N SER A 58 14.73 4.86 -4.83
CA SER A 58 13.70 4.69 -3.82
C SER A 58 12.30 4.60 -4.44
N PRO A 59 11.47 3.63 -4.01
CA PRO A 59 10.09 3.51 -4.47
C PRO A 59 9.21 4.74 -4.21
N PHE A 60 9.57 5.60 -3.24
CA PHE A 60 8.85 6.83 -2.94
C PHE A 60 9.07 7.91 -3.98
N TYR A 61 10.14 7.80 -4.76
CA TYR A 61 10.57 8.77 -5.76
C TYR A 61 10.46 8.26 -7.20
N SER A 62 9.85 7.09 -7.38
CA SER A 62 9.61 6.47 -8.68
C SER A 62 8.16 6.66 -9.15
N PRO A 63 7.94 7.07 -10.41
CA PRO A 63 8.91 7.56 -11.40
C PRO A 63 9.41 8.96 -11.02
N THR A 64 10.67 9.24 -11.32
CA THR A 64 11.25 10.56 -11.03
C THR A 64 10.68 11.62 -11.97
N VAL A 65 9.73 12.42 -11.49
CA VAL A 65 8.97 13.40 -12.27
C VAL A 65 9.83 14.62 -12.59
N TYR A 66 10.31 15.29 -11.55
CA TYR A 66 11.23 16.42 -11.60
C TYR A 66 12.37 16.17 -10.62
N ILE A 67 13.55 16.70 -10.89
CA ILE A 67 14.70 16.60 -9.99
C ILE A 67 15.44 17.92 -9.85
N ASP A 68 16.14 18.07 -8.74
CA ASP A 68 17.16 19.08 -8.52
C ASP A 68 18.51 18.37 -8.38
N PRO A 69 19.34 18.32 -9.44
CA PRO A 69 20.60 17.59 -9.42
C PRO A 69 21.67 18.21 -8.53
N SER A 70 21.42 19.40 -7.95
CA SER A 70 22.33 20.02 -6.97
C SER A 70 22.25 19.35 -5.60
N LYS A 71 21.20 18.56 -5.34
CA LYS A 71 20.99 17.87 -4.06
C LYS A 71 21.72 16.54 -4.01
N PRO A 72 22.22 16.13 -2.84
CA PRO A 72 22.94 14.88 -2.68
C PRO A 72 21.99 13.66 -2.87
N GLY A 73 22.52 12.60 -3.48
CA GLY A 73 21.77 11.36 -3.71
C GLY A 73 20.52 11.55 -4.56
N VAL A 74 20.59 12.45 -5.54
CA VAL A 74 19.57 12.68 -6.57
C VAL A 74 20.13 12.21 -7.92
N PRO A 75 19.32 11.51 -8.75
CA PRO A 75 19.81 11.02 -10.04
C PRO A 75 20.12 12.16 -11.02
N PRO A 76 20.94 11.89 -12.04
CA PRO A 76 21.21 12.84 -13.11
C PRO A 76 19.94 13.30 -13.84
N MET A 77 20.00 14.48 -14.48
CA MET A 77 18.86 15.13 -15.13
C MET A 77 18.10 14.23 -16.13
N TYR A 78 18.81 13.37 -16.85
CA TYR A 78 18.21 12.49 -17.86
C TYR A 78 17.38 11.33 -17.29
N HIS A 79 17.44 11.09 -15.99
CA HIS A 79 16.55 10.14 -15.30
C HIS A 79 15.17 10.74 -14.95
N SER A 80 15.00 12.06 -15.09
CA SER A 80 13.71 12.69 -14.83
C SER A 80 12.81 12.69 -16.05
N LEU A 81 11.49 12.56 -15.83
CA LEU A 81 10.50 12.60 -16.92
C LEU A 81 10.35 14.01 -17.54
N PHE A 82 10.42 15.06 -16.71
CA PHE A 82 10.16 16.43 -17.14
C PHE A 82 11.33 17.40 -16.87
N GLY A 83 12.48 16.87 -16.46
CA GLY A 83 13.70 17.66 -16.26
C GLY A 83 13.83 18.29 -14.89
N SER A 84 14.33 19.54 -14.85
CA SER A 84 14.60 20.26 -13.61
C SER A 84 13.33 20.65 -12.87
N TRP A 85 13.48 20.84 -11.57
CA TRP A 85 12.42 21.33 -10.70
C TRP A 85 11.91 22.72 -11.18
N PRO A 86 10.62 22.87 -11.47
CA PRO A 86 10.11 24.13 -11.99
C PRO A 86 9.81 25.15 -10.86
N ASP A 87 10.03 26.43 -11.11
CA ASP A 87 9.84 27.51 -10.14
C ASP A 87 8.43 27.61 -9.58
N TRP A 88 7.42 27.28 -10.37
CA TRP A 88 6.02 27.31 -9.93
C TRP A 88 5.66 26.25 -8.89
N LEU A 89 6.51 25.21 -8.71
CA LEU A 89 6.39 24.21 -7.66
C LEU A 89 7.28 24.50 -6.43
N SER A 90 7.96 25.64 -6.37
CA SER A 90 8.86 25.99 -5.26
C SER A 90 8.18 26.06 -3.89
N TRP A 91 6.85 26.17 -3.87
CA TRP A 91 6.04 26.13 -2.66
C TRP A 91 5.94 24.71 -2.03
N LEU A 92 6.23 23.64 -2.77
CA LEU A 92 6.22 22.29 -2.22
C LEU A 92 7.38 22.08 -1.24
N PRO A 93 7.12 21.49 -0.08
CA PRO A 93 8.13 21.28 0.94
C PRO A 93 9.32 20.45 0.42
N GLY A 94 10.55 20.93 0.73
CA GLY A 94 11.78 20.27 0.31
C GLY A 94 12.02 20.22 -1.20
N GLN A 95 11.15 20.83 -2.02
CA GLN A 95 11.18 20.73 -3.49
C GLN A 95 11.31 19.27 -3.92
N SER A 96 10.48 18.42 -3.32
CA SER A 96 10.57 16.98 -3.45
C SER A 96 9.51 16.43 -4.41
N PRO A 97 9.90 15.65 -5.43
CA PRO A 97 8.96 15.02 -6.37
C PRO A 97 8.06 13.98 -5.70
N ALA A 98 8.44 13.46 -4.54
CA ALA A 98 7.65 12.46 -3.82
C ALA A 98 6.23 12.93 -3.51
N TRP A 99 5.99 14.23 -3.28
CA TRP A 99 4.65 14.78 -3.06
C TRP A 99 3.72 14.58 -4.25
N LEU A 100 4.25 14.66 -5.47
CA LEU A 100 3.48 14.45 -6.70
C LEU A 100 3.23 12.97 -6.98
N ILE A 101 4.19 12.13 -6.61
CA ILE A 101 4.18 10.70 -6.89
C ILE A 101 3.29 9.96 -5.89
N LEU A 102 3.48 10.21 -4.59
CA LEU A 102 2.85 9.43 -3.52
C LEU A 102 1.33 9.62 -3.43
N ILE A 103 0.76 10.65 -4.04
CA ILE A 103 -0.68 10.86 -4.07
C ILE A 103 -1.44 9.67 -4.69
N PHE A 104 -0.87 9.00 -5.68
CA PHE A 104 -1.50 7.88 -6.37
C PHE A 104 -1.52 6.59 -5.49
N PRO A 105 -0.39 6.07 -5.01
CA PRO A 105 -0.42 4.90 -4.14
C PRO A 105 -1.13 5.18 -2.81
N LEU A 106 -1.06 6.43 -2.30
CA LEU A 106 -1.81 6.84 -1.12
C LEU A 106 -3.31 6.78 -1.36
N SER A 107 -3.80 7.32 -2.49
CA SER A 107 -5.23 7.27 -2.83
C SER A 107 -5.75 5.85 -2.93
N PHE A 108 -4.98 4.93 -3.50
CA PHE A 108 -5.34 3.51 -3.58
C PHE A 108 -5.43 2.86 -2.19
N ARG A 109 -4.46 3.11 -1.31
CA ARG A 109 -4.48 2.58 0.06
C ARG A 109 -5.58 3.22 0.90
N PHE A 110 -5.75 4.54 0.80
CA PHE A 110 -6.74 5.28 1.57
C PHE A 110 -8.18 4.86 1.23
N THR A 111 -8.48 4.59 -0.03
CA THR A 111 -9.81 4.15 -0.47
C THR A 111 -10.06 2.66 -0.29
N CYS A 112 -9.04 1.86 0.03
CA CYS A 112 -9.16 0.42 0.21
C CYS A 112 -10.05 0.08 1.41
N TYR A 113 -10.99 -0.85 1.20
CA TYR A 113 -11.92 -1.29 2.26
C TYR A 113 -11.20 -1.82 3.51
N TYR A 114 -10.16 -2.64 3.34
CA TYR A 114 -9.41 -3.21 4.46
C TYR A 114 -8.67 -2.15 5.27
N TYR A 115 -8.03 -1.19 4.60
CA TYR A 115 -7.38 -0.08 5.28
C TYR A 115 -8.41 0.82 5.98
N ARG A 116 -9.53 1.14 5.34
CA ARG A 116 -10.61 1.91 5.98
C ARG A 116 -11.09 1.23 7.24
N LYS A 117 -11.36 -0.10 7.19
CA LYS A 117 -11.74 -0.87 8.38
C LYS A 117 -10.64 -0.83 9.45
N ALA A 118 -9.36 -0.94 9.07
CA ALA A 118 -8.24 -0.91 10.00
C ALA A 118 -8.14 0.45 10.71
N TYR A 119 -8.12 1.56 9.96
CA TYR A 119 -7.96 2.87 10.59
C TYR A 119 -9.20 3.33 11.34
N TYR A 120 -10.42 3.04 10.86
CA TYR A 120 -11.63 3.35 11.64
C TYR A 120 -11.62 2.64 12.99
N ARG A 121 -11.26 1.37 13.03
CA ARG A 121 -11.16 0.65 14.30
C ARG A 121 -10.02 1.16 15.19
N ALA A 122 -8.88 1.45 14.59
CA ALA A 122 -7.69 1.90 15.31
C ALA A 122 -7.88 3.30 15.92
N PHE A 123 -8.33 4.27 15.14
CA PHE A 123 -8.52 5.64 15.61
C PHE A 123 -9.71 5.81 16.55
N SER A 124 -10.78 5.02 16.37
CA SER A 124 -11.96 5.07 17.23
C SER A 124 -11.92 4.09 18.38
N LEU A 125 -10.89 3.23 18.45
CA LEU A 125 -10.77 2.14 19.44
C LEU A 125 -12.07 1.32 19.59
N ASN A 126 -12.68 0.98 18.44
CA ASN A 126 -13.94 0.26 18.42
C ASN A 126 -13.73 -1.22 18.74
N PRO A 127 -14.53 -1.80 19.64
CA PRO A 127 -14.50 -3.21 19.94
C PRO A 127 -14.85 -4.07 18.71
N PRO A 128 -14.42 -5.34 18.67
CA PRO A 128 -14.60 -6.23 17.51
C PRO A 128 -16.06 -6.62 17.25
N ALA A 129 -16.92 -6.53 18.28
CA ALA A 129 -18.34 -6.85 18.21
C ALA A 129 -19.15 -5.97 19.15
N CYS A 130 -20.43 -5.79 18.84
CA CYS A 130 -21.34 -4.96 19.65
C CYS A 130 -21.55 -5.51 21.08
N ALA A 131 -21.33 -6.82 21.29
CA ALA A 131 -21.47 -7.47 22.59
C ALA A 131 -20.23 -7.30 23.52
N VAL A 132 -19.11 -6.81 22.98
CA VAL A 132 -17.88 -6.59 23.75
C VAL A 132 -17.99 -5.23 24.44
N HIS A 133 -17.85 -5.21 25.78
CA HIS A 133 -17.89 -3.97 26.53
C HIS A 133 -16.75 -3.03 26.12
N PRO A 134 -17.04 -1.74 25.92
CA PRO A 134 -15.99 -0.73 25.79
C PRO A 134 -15.15 -0.66 27.07
N ILE A 135 -13.97 -0.06 26.98
CA ILE A 135 -13.06 0.10 28.12
C ILE A 135 -13.86 0.62 29.33
N LYS A 136 -13.75 -0.05 30.50
CA LYS A 136 -14.46 0.30 31.72
C LYS A 136 -14.30 1.79 32.04
N GLY A 137 -15.39 2.53 32.05
CA GLY A 137 -15.43 3.96 32.38
C GLY A 137 -15.74 4.90 31.21
N LEU A 138 -15.75 4.45 29.97
CA LEU A 138 -16.27 5.25 28.84
C LEU A 138 -17.78 4.96 28.69
N PRO A 139 -18.64 5.99 28.71
CA PRO A 139 -20.09 5.80 28.54
C PRO A 139 -20.33 5.20 27.15
N SER A 140 -20.93 4.03 27.09
CA SER A 140 -21.38 3.40 25.87
C SER A 140 -22.37 4.32 25.15
N LYS A 141 -21.91 5.00 24.08
CA LYS A 141 -22.84 5.74 23.20
C LYS A 141 -23.85 4.81 22.52
N VAL A 142 -23.59 3.49 22.52
CA VAL A 142 -24.45 2.47 21.94
C VAL A 142 -25.71 2.26 22.80
N SER A 143 -25.65 2.42 24.14
CA SER A 143 -26.83 2.27 24.97
C SER A 143 -27.88 3.37 24.77
N ALA A 144 -27.46 4.53 24.27
CA ALA A 144 -28.40 5.63 23.97
C ALA A 144 -29.15 5.43 22.64
N ILE A 145 -28.61 4.61 21.73
CA ILE A 145 -29.21 4.35 20.40
C ILE A 145 -30.15 3.14 20.43
N THR A 146 -30.01 2.23 21.41
CA THR A 146 -30.80 1.01 21.50
C THR A 146 -32.09 1.17 22.34
N ASN A 147 -32.36 2.34 22.89
CA ASN A 147 -33.63 2.61 23.59
C ASN A 147 -34.80 2.81 22.63
N GLY A 148 -35.05 1.85 21.78
CA GLY A 148 -36.35 1.73 21.15
C GLY A 148 -36.37 2.02 19.65
N ASN A 149 -36.04 1.09 18.89
CA ASN A 149 -36.81 0.71 17.70
C ASN A 149 -36.11 -0.42 16.95
N ILE A 150 -36.24 -1.62 17.44
CA ILE A 150 -36.05 -2.87 16.67
C ILE A 150 -36.97 -2.89 15.42
N ASN A 151 -37.99 -2.09 15.39
CA ASN A 151 -38.92 -1.95 14.26
C ASN A 151 -38.34 -1.21 13.04
N ALA A 152 -37.19 -0.56 13.14
CA ALA A 152 -36.54 0.08 12.01
C ALA A 152 -35.94 -0.95 10.99
N PHE A 153 -35.65 -2.17 11.42
CA PHE A 153 -35.18 -3.24 10.56
C PHE A 153 -36.28 -3.91 9.72
N ASN A 154 -37.55 -3.75 10.09
CA ASN A 154 -38.70 -4.36 9.40
C ASN A 154 -39.41 -3.41 8.43
N SER A 155 -38.88 -2.23 8.19
CA SER A 155 -39.49 -1.29 7.27
C SER A 155 -39.17 -1.64 5.82
N GLY A 156 -39.50 -2.70 5.23
CA GLY A 156 -39.44 -3.09 3.81
C GLY A 156 -38.86 -2.12 2.77
N LYS A 157 -38.08 -1.13 3.24
CA LYS A 157 -37.36 -0.18 2.41
C LYS A 157 -36.16 -0.90 1.79
N ARG A 158 -36.20 -0.97 0.49
CA ARG A 158 -35.05 -1.42 -0.33
C ARG A 158 -33.82 -0.61 0.09
N TYR A 159 -32.75 -1.28 0.46
CA TYR A 159 -31.50 -0.61 0.75
C TYR A 159 -30.88 -0.16 -0.57
N ASP A 160 -30.97 1.12 -0.88
CA ASP A 160 -30.44 1.70 -2.12
C ASP A 160 -28.95 2.03 -2.01
N GLY A 161 -28.33 1.72 -0.89
CA GLY A 161 -26.92 2.04 -0.60
C GLY A 161 -26.72 3.50 -0.18
N GLU A 162 -25.60 3.77 0.48
CA GLU A 162 -25.18 5.14 0.78
C GLU A 162 -24.39 5.69 -0.40
N THR A 163 -24.82 6.83 -0.95
CA THR A 163 -24.19 7.50 -2.10
C THR A 163 -22.68 7.74 -1.86
N GLY A 164 -22.31 8.17 -0.64
CA GLY A 164 -20.91 8.38 -0.27
C GLY A 164 -20.08 7.11 -0.30
N LEU A 165 -20.62 5.98 0.12
CA LEU A 165 -19.94 4.68 0.09
C LEU A 165 -19.68 4.23 -1.34
N LEU A 166 -20.65 4.39 -2.25
CA LEU A 166 -20.51 4.07 -3.67
C LEU A 166 -19.46 4.95 -4.35
N LEU A 167 -19.39 6.24 -3.99
CA LEU A 167 -18.36 7.14 -4.49
C LEU A 167 -16.96 6.65 -4.11
N PHE A 168 -16.72 6.29 -2.85
CA PHE A 168 -15.42 5.76 -2.40
C PHE A 168 -15.05 4.44 -3.07
N GLN A 169 -16.00 3.56 -3.34
CA GLN A 169 -15.75 2.32 -4.08
C GLN A 169 -15.36 2.59 -5.54
N ASN A 170 -15.99 3.56 -6.18
CA ASN A 170 -15.66 3.95 -7.55
C ASN A 170 -14.28 4.63 -7.63
N ILE A 171 -13.97 5.55 -6.72
CA ILE A 171 -12.64 6.17 -6.63
C ILE A 171 -11.57 5.08 -6.44
N HIS A 172 -11.80 4.09 -5.59
CA HIS A 172 -10.87 2.98 -5.41
C HIS A 172 -10.59 2.21 -6.70
N ARG A 173 -11.61 2.04 -7.56
CA ARG A 173 -11.42 1.38 -8.87
C ARG A 173 -10.49 2.19 -9.77
N TYR A 174 -10.63 3.51 -9.83
CA TYR A 174 -9.72 4.37 -10.61
C TYR A 174 -8.31 4.39 -10.01
N ALA A 175 -8.20 4.52 -8.70
CA ALA A 175 -6.91 4.45 -8.00
C ALA A 175 -6.19 3.11 -8.22
N MET A 176 -6.93 2.02 -8.38
CA MET A 176 -6.39 0.70 -8.72
C MET A 176 -5.69 0.69 -10.09
N TYR A 177 -6.23 1.36 -11.09
CA TYR A 177 -5.57 1.44 -12.41
C TYR A 177 -4.22 2.14 -12.31
N PHE A 178 -4.14 3.25 -11.55
CA PHE A 178 -2.86 3.89 -11.26
C PHE A 178 -1.92 2.96 -10.50
N ALA A 179 -2.41 2.22 -9.51
CA ALA A 179 -1.59 1.25 -8.78
C ALA A 179 -0.99 0.16 -9.69
N VAL A 180 -1.75 -0.31 -10.70
CA VAL A 180 -1.23 -1.26 -11.70
C VAL A 180 -0.11 -0.62 -12.53
N ILE A 181 -0.27 0.63 -12.97
CA ILE A 181 0.78 1.37 -13.70
C ILE A 181 2.03 1.48 -12.83
N PHE A 182 1.89 1.85 -11.55
CA PHE A 182 3.01 1.96 -10.62
C PHE A 182 3.74 0.62 -10.40
N ILE A 183 3.04 -0.51 -10.40
CA ILE A 183 3.69 -1.83 -10.32
C ILE A 183 4.61 -2.06 -11.52
N PHE A 184 4.19 -1.69 -12.73
CA PHE A 184 5.04 -1.81 -13.91
C PHE A 184 6.25 -0.88 -13.83
N ILE A 185 6.07 0.37 -13.39
CA ILE A 185 7.17 1.33 -13.22
C ILE A 185 8.18 0.79 -12.19
N LEU A 186 7.72 0.38 -11.02
CA LEU A 186 8.59 -0.17 -9.97
C LEU A 186 9.25 -1.50 -10.37
N SER A 187 8.59 -2.30 -11.21
CA SER A 187 9.20 -3.51 -11.76
C SER A 187 10.32 -3.17 -12.76
N TYR A 188 10.14 -2.10 -13.52
CA TYR A 188 11.17 -1.60 -14.41
C TYR A 188 12.38 -1.05 -13.64
N ASP A 189 12.15 -0.28 -12.59
CA ASP A 189 13.22 0.22 -11.72
C ASP A 189 13.96 -0.92 -11.01
N ALA A 190 13.23 -1.94 -10.54
CA ALA A 190 13.83 -3.14 -9.98
C ALA A 190 14.68 -3.89 -11.01
N PHE A 191 14.26 -3.92 -12.28
CA PHE A 191 15.06 -4.47 -13.37
C PHE A 191 16.32 -3.63 -13.64
N LEU A 192 16.19 -2.30 -13.66
CA LEU A 192 17.35 -1.41 -13.82
C LEU A 192 18.36 -1.54 -12.68
N ALA A 193 17.90 -1.84 -11.47
CA ALA A 193 18.75 -2.05 -10.31
C ALA A 193 19.73 -3.24 -10.46
N PHE A 194 19.50 -4.16 -11.41
CA PHE A 194 20.47 -5.22 -11.72
C PHE A 194 21.64 -4.74 -12.59
N PHE A 195 21.61 -3.48 -13.03
CA PHE A 195 22.66 -2.92 -13.85
C PHE A 195 23.33 -1.76 -13.12
N ASN A 196 24.65 -1.76 -13.13
CA ASN A 196 25.45 -0.65 -12.69
C ASN A 196 26.43 -0.31 -13.79
N ASP A 197 26.29 0.87 -14.38
CA ASP A 197 27.09 1.33 -15.52
C ASP A 197 27.10 0.32 -16.69
N GLY A 198 25.93 -0.27 -16.95
CA GLY A 198 25.75 -1.29 -17.99
C GLY A 198 26.25 -2.70 -17.64
N ARG A 199 26.83 -2.91 -16.47
CA ARG A 199 27.27 -4.22 -15.99
C ARG A 199 26.18 -4.90 -15.19
N PHE A 200 25.81 -6.11 -15.57
CA PHE A 200 24.85 -6.91 -14.80
C PHE A 200 25.46 -7.39 -13.49
N GLY A 201 24.70 -7.30 -12.43
CA GLY A 201 25.07 -7.79 -11.10
C GLY A 201 23.88 -7.88 -10.16
N VAL A 202 24.12 -8.39 -8.96
CA VAL A 202 23.11 -8.57 -7.92
C VAL A 202 23.65 -8.02 -6.63
N GLY A 203 22.86 -7.20 -5.97
CA GLY A 203 23.09 -6.70 -4.63
C GLY A 203 21.94 -7.06 -3.68
N VAL A 204 22.12 -6.80 -2.40
CA VAL A 204 21.02 -6.97 -1.44
C VAL A 204 19.87 -6.06 -1.80
N GLU A 205 20.16 -4.80 -2.18
CA GLU A 205 19.13 -3.84 -2.59
C GLU A 205 18.40 -4.29 -3.86
N THR A 206 19.05 -4.92 -4.84
CA THR A 206 18.36 -5.44 -6.02
C THR A 206 17.28 -6.45 -5.66
N LEU A 207 17.53 -7.27 -4.65
CA LEU A 207 16.55 -8.23 -4.13
C LEU A 207 15.42 -7.52 -3.39
N ILE A 208 15.75 -6.52 -2.55
CA ILE A 208 14.76 -5.72 -1.81
C ILE A 208 13.84 -4.99 -2.78
N LEU A 209 14.39 -4.33 -3.80
CA LEU A 209 13.64 -3.64 -4.84
C LEU A 209 12.80 -4.59 -5.70
N THR A 210 13.26 -5.81 -5.94
CA THR A 210 12.49 -6.83 -6.69
C THR A 210 11.30 -7.35 -5.88
N ILE A 211 11.47 -7.60 -4.60
CA ILE A 211 10.38 -8.07 -3.72
C ILE A 211 9.28 -7.01 -3.59
N ASN A 212 9.62 -5.72 -3.66
CA ASN A 212 8.68 -4.62 -3.51
C ASN A 212 7.51 -4.68 -4.53
N PRO A 213 7.70 -4.67 -5.86
CA PRO A 213 6.61 -4.78 -6.82
C PRO A 213 5.89 -6.12 -6.76
N ILE A 214 6.54 -7.20 -6.33
CA ILE A 214 5.89 -8.50 -6.13
C ILE A 214 4.85 -8.40 -5.00
N LEU A 215 5.21 -7.84 -3.85
CA LEU A 215 4.29 -7.66 -2.73
C LEU A 215 3.18 -6.66 -3.04
N LEU A 216 3.50 -5.56 -3.73
CA LEU A 216 2.53 -4.59 -4.21
C LEU A 216 1.58 -5.22 -5.24
N GLY A 217 2.10 -6.09 -6.11
CA GLY A 217 1.31 -6.87 -7.06
C GLY A 217 0.35 -7.82 -6.34
N CYS A 218 0.82 -8.59 -5.37
CA CYS A 218 -0.04 -9.46 -4.55
C CYS A 218 -1.15 -8.67 -3.84
N TYR A 219 -0.85 -7.47 -3.34
CA TYR A 219 -1.84 -6.59 -2.74
C TYR A 219 -2.83 -6.07 -3.79
N THR A 220 -2.36 -5.49 -4.88
CA THR A 220 -3.21 -4.84 -5.90
C THR A 220 -4.06 -5.85 -6.65
N PHE A 221 -3.46 -6.95 -7.15
CA PHE A 221 -4.18 -8.00 -7.86
C PHE A 221 -5.09 -8.85 -6.95
N GLY A 222 -4.84 -8.83 -5.64
CA GLY A 222 -5.75 -9.38 -4.64
C GLY A 222 -6.97 -8.51 -4.33
N CYS A 223 -7.08 -7.31 -4.91
CA CYS A 223 -8.15 -6.37 -4.63
C CYS A 223 -9.51 -6.89 -5.16
N HIS A 224 -10.57 -6.56 -4.42
CA HIS A 224 -11.94 -6.87 -4.82
C HIS A 224 -12.33 -6.25 -6.17
N SER A 225 -11.80 -5.07 -6.49
CA SER A 225 -12.03 -4.40 -7.78
C SER A 225 -11.47 -5.19 -8.97
N ILE A 226 -10.26 -5.78 -8.84
CA ILE A 226 -9.70 -6.69 -9.86
C ILE A 226 -10.55 -7.94 -9.99
N ARG A 227 -11.00 -8.49 -8.86
CA ARG A 227 -11.87 -9.67 -8.86
C ARG A 227 -13.17 -9.42 -9.63
N HIS A 228 -13.77 -8.24 -9.48
CA HIS A 228 -14.93 -7.82 -10.26
C HIS A 228 -14.59 -7.62 -11.75
N LEU A 229 -13.44 -7.05 -12.05
CA LEU A 229 -13.03 -6.82 -13.45
C LEU A 229 -12.87 -8.13 -14.21
N ILE A 230 -12.29 -9.14 -13.58
CA ILE A 230 -12.03 -10.46 -14.20
C ILE A 230 -13.28 -11.34 -14.19
N GLY A 231 -14.08 -11.31 -13.13
CA GLY A 231 -15.20 -12.22 -12.93
C GLY A 231 -16.59 -11.60 -13.11
N GLY A 232 -16.71 -10.29 -13.30
CA GLY A 232 -17.99 -9.58 -13.31
C GLY A 232 -18.89 -9.87 -14.52
N ASN A 233 -18.34 -10.40 -15.61
CA ASN A 233 -19.08 -10.76 -16.83
C ASN A 233 -19.26 -12.29 -16.98
N LEU A 234 -18.99 -13.04 -15.92
CA LEU A 234 -19.14 -14.50 -15.93
C LEU A 234 -20.54 -14.89 -15.45
N ASP A 235 -21.46 -15.09 -16.37
CA ASP A 235 -22.81 -15.56 -16.08
C ASP A 235 -22.87 -17.09 -15.85
N CYS A 236 -21.86 -17.82 -16.30
CA CYS A 236 -21.81 -19.27 -16.20
C CYS A 236 -20.36 -19.78 -16.01
N PHE A 237 -20.09 -20.43 -14.86
CA PHE A 237 -18.78 -21.02 -14.57
C PHE A 237 -18.55 -22.40 -15.20
N SER A 238 -19.60 -23.08 -15.62
CA SER A 238 -19.56 -24.43 -16.20
C SER A 238 -19.69 -24.44 -17.71
N CYS A 239 -19.88 -23.30 -18.35
CA CYS A 239 -20.06 -23.21 -19.80
C CYS A 239 -18.75 -23.54 -20.54
N SER A 240 -18.88 -24.18 -21.72
CA SER A 240 -17.76 -24.71 -22.48
C SER A 240 -16.98 -23.66 -23.30
N VAL A 241 -17.36 -22.40 -23.25
CA VAL A 241 -16.71 -21.32 -24.01
C VAL A 241 -15.29 -21.07 -23.45
N TYR A 242 -14.30 -21.03 -24.34
CA TYR A 242 -12.88 -20.88 -23.97
C TYR A 242 -12.62 -19.62 -23.13
N HIS A 243 -13.22 -18.49 -23.49
CA HIS A 243 -13.09 -17.22 -22.77
C HIS A 243 -13.53 -17.34 -21.30
N ASP A 244 -14.64 -18.01 -21.04
CA ASP A 244 -15.17 -18.18 -19.69
C ASP A 244 -14.27 -19.07 -18.82
N LYS A 245 -13.66 -20.10 -19.42
CA LYS A 245 -12.70 -20.97 -18.72
C LYS A 245 -11.44 -20.22 -18.30
N VAL A 246 -10.89 -19.37 -19.18
CA VAL A 246 -9.69 -18.55 -18.88
C VAL A 246 -10.03 -17.51 -17.80
N SER A 247 -11.14 -16.81 -17.95
CA SER A 247 -11.60 -15.82 -16.97
C SER A 247 -11.88 -16.46 -15.61
N HIS A 248 -12.48 -17.65 -15.59
CA HIS A 248 -12.71 -18.40 -14.34
C HIS A 248 -11.41 -18.87 -13.69
N SER A 249 -10.42 -19.31 -14.47
CA SER A 249 -9.10 -19.66 -13.94
C SER A 249 -8.41 -18.46 -13.31
N ASN A 250 -8.39 -17.32 -13.99
CA ASN A 250 -7.83 -16.06 -13.48
C ASN A 250 -8.58 -15.59 -12.22
N TRP A 251 -9.90 -15.72 -12.19
CA TRP A 251 -10.71 -15.41 -11.01
C TRP A 251 -10.33 -16.27 -9.80
N LYS A 252 -9.97 -17.56 -10.00
CA LYS A 252 -9.48 -18.42 -8.91
C LYS A 252 -8.17 -17.91 -8.32
N ILE A 253 -7.21 -17.49 -9.17
CA ILE A 253 -5.93 -16.92 -8.75
C ILE A 253 -6.16 -15.63 -7.95
N VAL A 254 -6.97 -14.72 -8.48
CA VAL A 254 -7.33 -13.48 -7.79
C VAL A 254 -8.06 -13.77 -6.47
N THR A 255 -8.92 -14.79 -6.43
CA THR A 255 -9.59 -15.20 -5.19
C THR A 255 -8.61 -15.73 -4.15
N PHE A 256 -7.56 -16.45 -4.54
CA PHE A 256 -6.51 -16.90 -3.64
C PHE A 256 -5.76 -15.71 -3.01
N LEU A 257 -5.38 -14.71 -3.80
CA LEU A 257 -4.76 -13.48 -3.31
C LEU A 257 -5.72 -12.67 -2.44
N ASN A 258 -6.98 -12.57 -2.84
CA ASN A 258 -8.01 -11.82 -2.10
C ASN A 258 -8.25 -12.36 -0.68
N ARG A 259 -8.21 -13.68 -0.50
CA ARG A 259 -8.30 -14.29 0.84
C ARG A 259 -7.21 -13.83 1.79
N ARG A 260 -6.05 -13.43 1.27
CA ARG A 260 -4.88 -12.94 2.02
C ARG A 260 -4.61 -11.46 1.82
N HIS A 261 -5.58 -10.73 1.27
CA HIS A 261 -5.42 -9.32 0.89
C HIS A 261 -4.96 -8.44 2.07
N GLN A 262 -5.48 -8.67 3.27
CA GLN A 262 -5.05 -7.95 4.48
C GLN A 262 -3.57 -8.19 4.80
N LEU A 263 -3.09 -9.42 4.68
CA LEU A 263 -1.68 -9.76 4.89
C LEU A 263 -0.79 -9.01 3.89
N PHE A 264 -1.11 -9.09 2.60
CA PHE A 264 -0.34 -8.40 1.55
C PHE A 264 -0.42 -6.88 1.67
N ALA A 265 -1.54 -6.34 2.16
CA ALA A 265 -1.67 -4.92 2.46
C ALA A 265 -0.60 -4.46 3.48
N TRP A 266 -0.42 -5.20 4.58
CA TRP A 266 0.58 -4.89 5.60
C TRP A 266 2.00 -5.19 5.14
N LEU A 267 2.24 -6.37 4.55
CA LEU A 267 3.57 -6.73 4.07
C LEU A 267 4.09 -5.72 3.03
N SER A 268 3.25 -5.35 2.06
CA SER A 268 3.66 -4.35 1.06
C SER A 268 3.85 -2.96 1.62
N LEU A 269 3.12 -2.58 2.69
CA LEU A 269 3.29 -1.30 3.36
C LEU A 269 4.63 -1.21 4.09
N VAL A 270 4.93 -2.22 4.90
CA VAL A 270 6.19 -2.29 5.65
C VAL A 270 7.37 -2.41 4.69
N TRP A 271 7.25 -3.24 3.67
CA TRP A 271 8.33 -3.49 2.72
C TRP A 271 8.68 -2.26 1.89
N VAL A 272 7.70 -1.51 1.40
CA VAL A 272 7.99 -0.28 0.62
C VAL A 272 8.69 0.78 1.47
N GLY A 273 8.32 0.90 2.75
CA GLY A 273 9.04 1.76 3.68
C GLY A 273 10.46 1.27 3.95
N PHE A 274 10.63 -0.04 4.14
CA PHE A 274 11.94 -0.65 4.33
C PHE A 274 12.85 -0.45 3.11
N SER A 275 12.33 -0.59 1.89
CA SER A 275 13.07 -0.34 0.65
C SER A 275 13.57 1.11 0.57
N ASP A 276 12.74 2.11 0.93
CA ASP A 276 13.17 3.51 0.97
C ASP A 276 14.26 3.73 2.02
N VAL A 277 14.11 3.15 3.21
CA VAL A 277 15.14 3.25 4.28
C VAL A 277 16.47 2.70 3.78
N TYR A 278 16.46 1.52 3.16
CA TYR A 278 17.69 0.87 2.71
C TYR A 278 18.39 1.69 1.62
N VAL A 279 17.66 2.14 0.57
CA VAL A 279 18.22 3.02 -0.46
C VAL A 279 18.84 4.27 0.16
N ARG A 280 18.18 4.90 1.13
CA ARG A 280 18.72 6.09 1.80
C ARG A 280 20.00 5.81 2.56
N LEU A 281 20.05 4.72 3.32
CA LEU A 281 21.23 4.35 4.09
C LEU A 281 22.43 4.06 3.19
N VAL A 282 22.21 3.41 2.04
CA VAL A 282 23.26 3.17 1.03
C VAL A 282 23.64 4.48 0.35
N SER A 283 22.69 5.31 -0.04
CA SER A 283 22.94 6.61 -0.69
C SER A 283 23.68 7.60 0.21
N MET A 284 23.43 7.56 1.52
CA MET A 284 24.15 8.36 2.52
C MET A 284 25.55 7.80 2.85
N GLY A 285 25.89 6.61 2.36
CA GLY A 285 27.15 5.93 2.71
C GLY A 285 27.22 5.43 4.15
N ILE A 286 26.04 5.29 4.83
CA ILE A 286 25.98 4.75 6.21
C ILE A 286 26.19 3.24 6.19
N ILE A 287 25.66 2.56 5.17
CA ILE A 287 25.88 1.14 4.91
C ILE A 287 26.43 0.95 3.50
N ASN A 288 27.30 -0.03 3.35
CA ASN A 288 27.74 -0.49 2.03
C ASN A 288 26.86 -1.67 1.62
N ASP A 289 26.28 -1.60 0.42
CA ASP A 289 25.51 -2.71 -0.10
C ASP A 289 26.44 -3.88 -0.47
N ILE A 290 26.05 -5.09 -0.07
CA ILE A 290 26.77 -6.31 -0.46
C ILE A 290 26.32 -6.64 -1.89
N ASN A 291 27.23 -6.49 -2.85
CA ASN A 291 26.91 -6.66 -4.26
C ASN A 291 28.00 -7.42 -5.02
N THR A 292 27.66 -7.89 -6.22
CA THR A 292 28.58 -8.64 -7.09
C THR A 292 29.45 -7.72 -7.95
N TRP A 293 29.24 -6.40 -7.94
CA TRP A 293 30.10 -5.46 -8.68
C TRP A 293 31.40 -5.17 -7.93
N GLY A 294 31.46 -5.45 -6.62
CA GLY A 294 32.65 -5.25 -5.80
C GLY A 294 32.90 -3.79 -5.41
N ILE A 295 31.83 -3.01 -5.26
CA ILE A 295 31.83 -1.56 -4.96
C ILE A 295 30.99 -1.26 -3.74
#